data_0587779733083aab526241445f549b8a
#
_entry.id   0587779733083aab526241445f549b8a
#
_cell.length_a   1.000
_cell.length_b   1.000
_cell.length_c   1.000
_cell.angle_alpha   90.00
_cell.angle_beta   90.00
_cell.angle_gamma   90.00
#
_symmetry.space_group_name_H-M   'P 1'
#
loop_
_entity.id
_entity.type
_entity.pdbx_description
1 polymer ?
#
loop_
_entity_poly.entity_id
_entity_poly.type
_entity_poly.pdbx_seq_one_letter_code
_entity_poly.pdbx_strand_id
1 'polypeptide(L)'
;MPGKYYVLGGGNMAFAEILRVVAGDGGGRDDIVSGRGERSLLPLIRHLSARTTPLLAKLPLTPNQITSASFLVGLAAAWYLYLGGYGNGVIAAALFVVRYVLDNCDGEIARLKGLSSNFGMHYDTFVDWVVHSVFFAALGIGYGRVAGNDVWMWMGWAAAAGGTINYLLVLVFDRLDGTPDEAENSCAEEAPRPNTPTQWAIYVLRELMRADFCFLVLLLALADGLWLLLPAGAVGAQVYWMALCVKRARHYNI
;
A
#
# COMPACT_ATOMS: atom_id res chain seq x y z
N MET A 1 -37.36 6.55 -0.10
CA MET A 1 -37.21 7.29 1.17
C MET A 1 -35.75 7.72 1.25
N PRO A 2 -35.40 9.01 1.38
CA PRO A 2 -34.04 9.48 1.33
C PRO A 2 -33.34 9.22 2.68
N GLY A 3 -32.14 8.62 2.62
CA GLY A 3 -31.30 8.35 3.77
C GLY A 3 -30.79 9.63 4.43
N LYS A 4 -30.90 9.68 5.74
CA LYS A 4 -30.46 10.79 6.59
C LYS A 4 -28.92 10.86 6.61
N TYR A 5 -28.37 11.88 5.99
CA TYR A 5 -26.98 12.29 6.23
C TYR A 5 -26.91 12.98 7.60
N TYR A 6 -26.24 12.36 8.56
CA TYR A 6 -25.91 13.02 9.81
C TYR A 6 -24.69 13.93 9.58
N VAL A 7 -24.96 15.22 9.43
CA VAL A 7 -23.95 16.27 9.54
C VAL A 7 -23.55 16.34 11.02
N LEU A 8 -22.42 15.78 11.38
CA LEU A 8 -21.80 16.01 12.68
C LEU A 8 -21.12 17.37 12.63
N GLY A 9 -21.67 18.29 13.41
CA GLY A 9 -21.18 19.66 13.55
C GLY A 9 -19.72 19.72 13.96
N GLY A 10 -18.98 20.70 13.37
CA GLY A 10 -17.61 21.02 13.70
C GLY A 10 -17.49 21.42 15.17
N GLY A 11 -16.93 20.51 15.95
CA GLY A 11 -16.46 20.76 17.30
C GLY A 11 -15.05 20.23 17.41
N ASN A 12 -14.13 21.05 17.92
CA ASN A 12 -12.75 20.64 18.24
C ASN A 12 -12.80 19.41 19.16
N MET A 13 -12.59 18.22 18.60
CA MET A 13 -12.38 17.04 19.43
C MET A 13 -11.11 17.25 20.25
N ALA A 14 -11.22 17.12 21.57
CA ALA A 14 -10.09 17.24 22.44
C ALA A 14 -9.02 16.20 22.06
N PHE A 15 -7.77 16.61 22.04
CA PHE A 15 -6.60 15.77 21.65
C PHE A 15 -6.59 14.40 22.35
N ALA A 16 -7.10 14.33 23.60
CA ALA A 16 -7.26 13.09 24.35
C ALA A 16 -8.23 12.10 23.70
N GLU A 17 -9.24 12.58 22.96
CA GLU A 17 -10.24 11.76 22.28
C GLU A 17 -9.66 11.18 20.97
N ILE A 18 -8.86 11.98 20.27
CA ILE A 18 -8.07 11.52 19.10
C ILE A 18 -7.10 10.41 19.53
N LEU A 19 -6.39 10.59 20.63
CA LEU A 19 -5.48 9.57 21.17
C LEU A 19 -6.19 8.31 21.61
N ARG A 20 -7.41 8.37 22.16
CA ARG A 20 -8.22 7.20 22.53
C ARG A 20 -8.66 6.41 21.30
N VAL A 21 -9.10 7.10 20.25
CA VAL A 21 -9.50 6.46 18.97
C VAL A 21 -8.31 5.77 18.32
N VAL A 22 -7.14 6.39 18.32
CA VAL A 22 -5.91 5.83 17.73
C VAL A 22 -5.30 4.72 18.60
N ALA A 23 -5.42 4.84 19.93
CA ALA A 23 -4.92 3.85 20.88
C ALA A 23 -5.83 2.64 21.08
N GLY A 24 -7.06 2.65 20.52
CA GLY A 24 -8.03 1.56 20.68
C GLY A 24 -8.64 1.44 22.09
N ASP A 25 -8.61 2.52 22.90
CA ASP A 25 -9.06 2.54 24.30
C ASP A 25 -10.38 3.30 24.47
N GLY A 26 -11.30 3.19 23.50
CA GLY A 26 -12.62 3.84 23.48
C GLY A 26 -13.75 2.83 23.65
N GLY A 27 -14.18 2.59 24.90
CA GLY A 27 -15.41 1.83 25.16
C GLY A 27 -16.63 2.55 24.56
N GLY A 28 -17.39 1.89 23.68
CA GLY A 28 -18.77 2.22 23.41
C GLY A 28 -19.14 2.75 22.04
N ARG A 29 -18.24 2.80 21.03
CA ARG A 29 -18.58 3.08 19.62
C ARG A 29 -17.79 2.23 18.63
N ASP A 30 -17.28 1.12 19.08
CA ASP A 30 -16.27 0.30 18.42
C ASP A 30 -16.85 -0.67 17.36
N ASP A 31 -18.17 -0.63 17.11
CA ASP A 31 -18.81 -1.54 16.17
C ASP A 31 -18.67 -1.15 14.70
N ILE A 32 -18.00 -0.02 14.40
CA ILE A 32 -17.86 0.49 13.02
C ILE A 32 -16.39 0.47 12.54
N VAL A 33 -15.39 0.37 13.44
CA VAL A 33 -13.97 0.51 13.08
C VAL A 33 -13.12 -0.71 13.46
N SER A 34 -13.62 -1.60 14.32
CA SER A 34 -12.90 -2.81 14.66
C SER A 34 -13.82 -4.03 14.69
N GLY A 35 -13.72 -4.88 13.68
CA GLY A 35 -13.98 -6.29 13.89
C GLY A 35 -13.07 -6.76 15.02
N ARG A 36 -13.64 -6.84 16.22
CA ARG A 36 -13.18 -7.56 17.43
C ARG A 36 -11.72 -7.98 17.53
N GLY A 37 -10.97 -7.25 18.34
CA GLY A 37 -10.11 -7.72 19.40
C GLY A 37 -9.27 -8.98 19.22
N GLU A 38 -8.09 -8.80 18.78
CA GLU A 38 -6.83 -9.35 19.25
C GLU A 38 -5.77 -8.58 18.48
N ARG A 39 -4.76 -8.04 19.17
CA ARG A 39 -3.66 -7.30 18.56
C ARG A 39 -2.94 -8.25 17.60
N SER A 40 -3.37 -8.26 16.33
CA SER A 40 -2.62 -8.91 15.27
C SER A 40 -1.26 -8.22 15.19
N LEU A 41 -0.17 -9.00 15.23
CA LEU A 41 1.18 -8.46 15.04
C LEU A 41 1.37 -7.89 13.63
N LEU A 42 0.59 -8.34 12.67
CA LEU A 42 0.62 -7.92 11.28
C LEU A 42 -0.68 -7.15 10.93
N PRO A 43 -0.62 -6.14 10.05
CA PRO A 43 0.59 -5.61 9.40
C PRO A 43 1.40 -4.68 10.31
N LEU A 44 2.73 -4.82 10.27
CA LEU A 44 3.68 -4.03 11.06
C LEU A 44 3.61 -2.53 10.72
N ILE A 45 3.31 -2.19 9.46
CA ILE A 45 3.24 -0.81 9.00
C ILE A 45 2.17 -0.01 9.77
N ARG A 46 1.04 -0.64 10.13
CA ARG A 46 -0.02 -0.01 10.92
C ARG A 46 0.43 0.39 12.33
N HIS A 47 1.36 -0.35 12.92
CA HIS A 47 1.91 0.02 14.23
C HIS A 47 2.79 1.27 14.15
N LEU A 48 3.48 1.47 13.01
CA LEU A 48 4.27 2.66 12.75
C LEU A 48 3.37 3.85 12.40
N SER A 49 2.39 3.68 11.51
CA SER A 49 1.46 4.75 11.15
C SER A 49 0.65 5.21 12.37
N ALA A 50 0.13 4.30 13.20
CA ALA A 50 -0.60 4.64 14.41
C ALA A 50 0.18 5.51 15.40
N ARG A 51 1.53 5.43 15.41
CA ARG A 51 2.38 6.31 16.21
C ARG A 51 2.67 7.64 15.53
N THR A 52 2.73 7.66 14.20
CA THR A 52 3.08 8.82 13.38
C THR A 52 1.87 9.72 13.12
N THR A 53 0.71 9.12 12.86
CA THR A 53 -0.55 9.82 12.55
C THR A 53 -0.94 10.87 13.59
N PRO A 54 -0.87 10.64 14.93
CA PRO A 54 -1.19 11.67 15.91
C PRO A 54 -0.26 12.90 15.85
N LEU A 55 1.00 12.70 15.42
CA LEU A 55 1.96 13.79 15.26
C LEU A 55 1.62 14.62 14.02
N LEU A 56 1.35 13.96 12.89
CA LEU A 56 0.97 14.62 11.65
C LEU A 56 -0.41 15.28 11.72
N ALA A 57 -1.35 14.70 12.48
CA ALA A 57 -2.69 15.26 12.66
C ALA A 57 -2.69 16.64 13.34
N LYS A 58 -1.65 16.97 14.15
CA LYS A 58 -1.45 18.30 14.77
C LYS A 58 -1.05 19.37 13.76
N LEU A 59 -0.52 18.96 12.62
CA LEU A 59 -0.09 19.88 11.58
C LEU A 59 -1.29 20.29 10.71
N PRO A 60 -1.29 21.51 10.15
CA PRO A 60 -2.35 21.97 9.23
C PRO A 60 -2.18 21.35 7.83
N LEU A 61 -1.90 20.04 7.78
CA LEU A 61 -1.71 19.31 6.54
C LEU A 61 -3.02 18.64 6.10
N THR A 62 -3.27 18.67 4.80
CA THR A 62 -4.35 17.90 4.17
C THR A 62 -3.86 16.48 3.83
N PRO A 63 -4.75 15.47 3.73
CA PRO A 63 -4.38 14.13 3.29
C PRO A 63 -3.60 14.14 1.99
N ASN A 64 -4.08 14.84 0.96
CA ASN A 64 -3.43 14.90 -0.35
C ASN A 64 -2.01 15.50 -0.31
N GLN A 65 -1.72 16.40 0.65
CA GLN A 65 -0.35 16.90 0.85
C GLN A 65 0.57 15.82 1.42
N ILE A 66 0.04 14.94 2.27
CA ILE A 66 0.80 13.83 2.82
C ILE A 66 1.03 12.77 1.73
N THR A 67 0.01 12.45 0.91
CA THR A 67 0.16 11.62 -0.29
C THR A 67 1.22 12.19 -1.24
N SER A 68 1.23 13.51 -1.46
CA SER A 68 2.27 14.15 -2.29
C SER A 68 3.67 14.03 -1.67
N ALA A 69 3.79 14.13 -0.35
CA ALA A 69 5.05 13.92 0.35
C ALA A 69 5.52 12.46 0.23
N SER A 70 4.60 11.49 0.41
CA SER A 70 4.89 10.06 0.22
C SER A 70 5.38 9.79 -1.21
N PHE A 71 4.75 10.42 -2.22
CA PHE A 71 5.15 10.34 -3.62
C PHE A 71 6.60 10.81 -3.84
N LEU A 72 6.96 11.98 -3.33
CA LEU A 72 8.33 12.51 -3.47
C LEU A 72 9.36 11.62 -2.79
N VAL A 73 9.05 11.10 -1.61
CA VAL A 73 9.91 10.13 -0.91
C VAL A 73 10.05 8.84 -1.71
N GLY A 74 8.95 8.35 -2.31
CA GLY A 74 8.97 7.18 -3.19
C GLY A 74 9.85 7.38 -4.44
N LEU A 75 9.77 8.54 -5.08
CA LEU A 75 10.65 8.89 -6.20
C LEU A 75 12.13 9.00 -5.77
N ALA A 76 12.39 9.55 -4.59
CA ALA A 76 13.75 9.58 -4.04
C ALA A 76 14.27 8.16 -3.78
N ALA A 77 13.45 7.25 -3.25
CA ALA A 77 13.81 5.85 -3.10
C ALA A 77 14.17 5.20 -4.45
N ALA A 78 13.35 5.42 -5.47
CA ALA A 78 13.61 4.92 -6.82
C ALA A 78 14.89 5.51 -7.42
N TRP A 79 15.21 6.78 -7.16
CA TRP A 79 16.46 7.39 -7.58
C TRP A 79 17.68 6.67 -7.00
N TYR A 80 17.67 6.34 -5.70
CA TYR A 80 18.74 5.57 -5.09
C TYR A 80 18.85 4.16 -5.66
N LEU A 81 17.72 3.48 -5.98
CA LEU A 81 17.74 2.19 -6.69
C LEU A 81 18.37 2.33 -8.08
N TYR A 82 18.02 3.39 -8.81
CA TYR A 82 18.60 3.67 -10.11
C TYR A 82 20.12 3.87 -10.04
N LEU A 83 20.66 4.48 -9.00
CA LEU A 83 22.11 4.61 -8.81
C LEU A 83 22.80 3.25 -8.65
N GLY A 84 22.12 2.26 -8.09
CA GLY A 84 22.60 0.90 -7.89
C GLY A 84 23.61 0.76 -6.75
N GLY A 85 24.01 -0.46 -6.46
CA GLY A 85 24.96 -0.80 -5.39
C GLY A 85 24.32 -0.92 -4.01
N TYR A 86 24.99 -1.66 -3.12
CA TYR A 86 24.47 -2.05 -1.80
C TYR A 86 24.02 -0.86 -0.95
N GLY A 87 24.89 0.14 -0.75
CA GLY A 87 24.59 1.29 0.11
C GLY A 87 23.38 2.09 -0.37
N ASN A 88 23.28 2.32 -1.69
CA ASN A 88 22.11 2.99 -2.30
C ASN A 88 20.86 2.14 -2.16
N GLY A 89 20.95 0.82 -2.27
CA GLY A 89 19.85 -0.11 -2.04
C GLY A 89 19.28 -0.02 -0.62
N VAL A 90 20.16 0.06 0.40
CA VAL A 90 19.75 0.21 1.81
C VAL A 90 19.08 1.56 2.05
N ILE A 91 19.63 2.66 1.50
CA ILE A 91 19.02 3.99 1.59
C ILE A 91 17.64 3.99 0.93
N ALA A 92 17.53 3.43 -0.28
CA ALA A 92 16.28 3.31 -1.00
C ALA A 92 15.22 2.55 -0.20
N ALA A 93 15.59 1.42 0.41
CA ALA A 93 14.70 0.62 1.23
C ALA A 93 14.21 1.36 2.47
N ALA A 94 15.10 2.11 3.15
CA ALA A 94 14.73 2.95 4.28
C ALA A 94 13.73 4.06 3.88
N LEU A 95 13.98 4.74 2.76
CA LEU A 95 13.05 5.73 2.20
C LEU A 95 11.71 5.10 1.83
N PHE A 96 11.73 3.87 1.30
CA PHE A 96 10.52 3.15 0.93
C PHE A 96 9.65 2.81 2.16
N VAL A 97 10.28 2.47 3.30
CA VAL A 97 9.55 2.33 4.59
C VAL A 97 8.90 3.65 4.99
N VAL A 98 9.65 4.78 4.93
CA VAL A 98 9.09 6.10 5.25
C VAL A 98 7.90 6.44 4.34
N ARG A 99 8.02 6.15 3.05
CA ARG A 99 6.93 6.31 2.07
C ARG A 99 5.68 5.55 2.51
N TYR A 100 5.80 4.25 2.86
CA TYR A 100 4.68 3.43 3.30
C TYR A 100 4.03 3.93 4.60
N VAL A 101 4.84 4.47 5.53
CA VAL A 101 4.30 5.10 6.75
C VAL A 101 3.46 6.32 6.39
N LEU A 102 3.95 7.22 5.54
CA LEU A 102 3.23 8.43 5.13
C LEU A 102 1.92 8.10 4.40
N ASP A 103 1.95 7.14 3.51
CA ASP A 103 0.84 6.60 2.76
C ASP A 103 -0.29 6.07 3.68
N ASN A 104 0.04 5.26 4.67
CA ASN A 104 -0.94 4.83 5.65
C ASN A 104 -1.47 5.99 6.51
N CYS A 105 -0.62 6.98 6.83
CA CYS A 105 -1.02 8.15 7.61
C CYS A 105 -2.02 9.05 6.88
N ASP A 106 -1.94 9.22 5.55
CA ASP A 106 -2.85 10.09 4.81
C ASP A 106 -4.29 9.59 4.86
N GLY A 107 -4.50 8.27 4.65
CA GLY A 107 -5.81 7.65 4.80
C GLY A 107 -6.34 7.70 6.24
N GLU A 108 -5.48 7.51 7.25
CA GLU A 108 -5.88 7.64 8.66
C GLU A 108 -6.28 9.09 8.98
N ILE A 109 -5.52 10.09 8.51
CA ILE A 109 -5.81 11.52 8.70
C ILE A 109 -7.06 11.93 7.92
N ALA A 110 -7.28 11.39 6.71
CA ALA A 110 -8.51 11.63 5.95
C ALA A 110 -9.75 11.22 6.76
N ARG A 111 -9.71 10.04 7.39
CA ARG A 111 -10.79 9.55 8.27
C ARG A 111 -10.92 10.38 9.54
N LEU A 112 -9.82 10.67 10.23
CA LEU A 112 -9.81 11.45 11.48
C LEU A 112 -10.35 12.87 11.30
N LYS A 113 -9.99 13.55 10.20
CA LYS A 113 -10.40 14.93 9.92
C LYS A 113 -11.70 15.02 9.13
N GLY A 114 -12.32 13.90 8.73
CA GLY A 114 -13.52 13.88 7.87
C GLY A 114 -13.26 14.46 6.48
N LEU A 115 -12.04 14.32 5.94
CA LEU A 115 -11.59 14.87 4.65
C LEU A 115 -11.48 13.79 3.56
N SER A 116 -12.09 12.61 3.77
CA SER A 116 -12.13 11.56 2.76
C SER A 116 -12.87 12.05 1.50
N SER A 117 -12.28 11.83 0.33
CA SER A 117 -12.86 12.24 -0.96
C SER A 117 -12.51 11.25 -2.06
N ASN A 118 -13.39 11.12 -3.07
CA ASN A 118 -13.14 10.30 -4.25
C ASN A 118 -11.88 10.73 -4.99
N PHE A 119 -11.61 12.03 -5.06
CA PHE A 119 -10.38 12.53 -5.66
C PHE A 119 -9.14 12.06 -4.89
N GLY A 120 -9.18 12.13 -3.54
CA GLY A 120 -8.06 11.67 -2.71
C GLY A 120 -7.77 10.19 -2.92
N MET A 121 -8.80 9.35 -2.96
CA MET A 121 -8.67 7.92 -3.23
C MET A 121 -8.04 7.63 -4.60
N HIS A 122 -8.50 8.26 -5.67
CA HIS A 122 -7.92 8.08 -7.00
C HIS A 122 -6.49 8.63 -7.10
N TYR A 123 -6.21 9.75 -6.40
CA TYR A 123 -4.87 10.32 -6.35
C TYR A 123 -3.88 9.39 -5.64
N ASP A 124 -4.28 8.81 -4.53
CA ASP A 124 -3.52 7.82 -3.78
C ASP A 124 -3.21 6.58 -4.64
N THR A 125 -4.22 5.97 -5.25
CA THR A 125 -4.07 4.84 -6.18
C THR A 125 -3.13 5.17 -7.35
N PHE A 126 -3.21 6.39 -7.89
CA PHE A 126 -2.31 6.86 -8.95
C PHE A 126 -0.86 6.95 -8.48
N VAL A 127 -0.65 7.55 -7.30
CA VAL A 127 0.68 7.69 -6.69
C VAL A 127 1.29 6.31 -6.42
N ASP A 128 0.52 5.40 -5.88
CA ASP A 128 0.93 4.02 -5.64
C ASP A 128 1.39 3.32 -6.92
N TRP A 129 0.60 3.41 -7.97
CA TRP A 129 0.97 2.83 -9.26
C TRP A 129 2.28 3.42 -9.79
N VAL A 130 2.43 4.74 -9.80
CA VAL A 130 3.65 5.39 -10.31
C VAL A 130 4.87 4.98 -9.50
N VAL A 131 4.79 5.05 -8.17
CA VAL A 131 5.92 4.71 -7.29
C VAL A 131 6.35 3.27 -7.49
N HIS A 132 5.43 2.31 -7.52
CA HIS A 132 5.79 0.90 -7.73
C HIS A 132 6.35 0.64 -9.13
N SER A 133 5.80 1.26 -10.16
CA SER A 133 6.31 1.13 -11.54
C SER A 133 7.73 1.67 -11.67
N VAL A 134 7.96 2.87 -11.11
CA VAL A 134 9.30 3.50 -11.14
C VAL A 134 10.28 2.75 -10.25
N PHE A 135 9.83 2.21 -9.10
CA PHE A 135 10.63 1.36 -8.21
C PHE A 135 11.22 0.15 -8.96
N PHE A 136 10.37 -0.64 -9.64
CA PHE A 136 10.84 -1.83 -10.36
C PHE A 136 11.71 -1.48 -11.57
N ALA A 137 11.34 -0.45 -12.33
CA ALA A 137 12.16 0.02 -13.45
C ALA A 137 13.56 0.49 -12.98
N ALA A 138 13.60 1.31 -11.93
CA ALA A 138 14.84 1.82 -11.36
C ALA A 138 15.73 0.71 -10.77
N LEU A 139 15.14 -0.24 -10.04
CA LEU A 139 15.84 -1.40 -9.50
C LEU A 139 16.45 -2.23 -10.64
N GLY A 140 15.68 -2.51 -11.71
CA GLY A 140 16.17 -3.27 -12.85
C GLY A 140 17.32 -2.59 -13.56
N ILE A 141 17.22 -1.27 -13.81
CA ILE A 141 18.28 -0.48 -14.44
C ILE A 141 19.53 -0.40 -13.55
N GLY A 142 19.34 -0.09 -12.27
CA GLY A 142 20.46 0.05 -11.32
C GLY A 142 21.21 -1.25 -11.12
N TYR A 143 20.49 -2.35 -10.87
CA TYR A 143 21.10 -3.66 -10.70
C TYR A 143 21.71 -4.19 -12.00
N GLY A 144 21.03 -4.02 -13.14
CA GLY A 144 21.55 -4.43 -14.46
C GLY A 144 22.88 -3.78 -14.79
N ARG A 145 23.05 -2.48 -14.48
CA ARG A 145 24.34 -1.78 -14.66
C ARG A 145 25.44 -2.32 -13.76
N VAL A 146 25.13 -2.59 -12.49
CA VAL A 146 26.11 -3.13 -11.54
C VAL A 146 26.49 -4.57 -11.90
N ALA A 147 25.54 -5.39 -12.32
CA ALA A 147 25.73 -6.78 -12.69
C ALA A 147 26.30 -6.97 -14.12
N GLY A 148 26.33 -5.91 -14.94
CA GLY A 148 26.76 -5.99 -16.34
C GLY A 148 25.86 -6.86 -17.23
N ASN A 149 24.55 -6.95 -16.90
CA ASN A 149 23.61 -7.82 -17.60
C ASN A 149 22.24 -7.16 -17.74
N ASP A 150 21.83 -6.89 -18.98
CA ASP A 150 20.59 -6.21 -19.33
C ASP A 150 19.31 -7.02 -19.02
N VAL A 151 19.41 -8.32 -18.77
CA VAL A 151 18.26 -9.15 -18.39
C VAL A 151 17.55 -8.59 -17.16
N TRP A 152 18.30 -8.06 -16.20
CA TRP A 152 17.76 -7.46 -14.99
C TRP A 152 16.93 -6.20 -15.27
N MET A 153 17.42 -5.37 -16.19
CA MET A 153 16.70 -4.21 -16.68
C MET A 153 15.36 -4.61 -17.33
N TRP A 154 15.37 -5.63 -18.18
CA TRP A 154 14.14 -6.12 -18.83
C TRP A 154 13.15 -6.72 -17.83
N MET A 155 13.62 -7.41 -16.78
CA MET A 155 12.76 -7.86 -15.69
C MET A 155 12.09 -6.70 -14.95
N GLY A 156 12.85 -5.62 -14.67
CA GLY A 156 12.29 -4.42 -14.06
C GLY A 156 11.21 -3.77 -14.93
N TRP A 157 11.45 -3.63 -16.23
CA TRP A 157 10.45 -3.12 -17.18
C TRP A 157 9.24 -4.03 -17.32
N ALA A 158 9.42 -5.37 -17.31
CA ALA A 158 8.32 -6.32 -17.35
C ALA A 158 7.42 -6.18 -16.10
N ALA A 159 8.02 -6.04 -14.91
CA ALA A 159 7.27 -5.80 -13.68
C ALA A 159 6.49 -4.48 -13.72
N ALA A 160 7.13 -3.38 -14.16
CA ALA A 160 6.50 -2.07 -14.31
C ALA A 160 5.35 -2.09 -15.33
N ALA A 161 5.53 -2.77 -16.46
CA ALA A 161 4.50 -2.93 -17.49
C ALA A 161 3.31 -3.75 -16.96
N GLY A 162 3.55 -4.87 -16.28
CA GLY A 162 2.48 -5.68 -15.67
C GLY A 162 1.68 -4.92 -14.62
N GLY A 163 2.35 -4.14 -13.76
CA GLY A 163 1.71 -3.24 -12.80
C GLY A 163 0.87 -2.16 -13.48
N THR A 164 1.38 -1.59 -14.59
CA THR A 164 0.63 -0.61 -15.40
C THR A 164 -0.60 -1.21 -16.05
N ILE A 165 -0.48 -2.41 -16.62
CA ILE A 165 -1.64 -3.13 -17.19
C ILE A 165 -2.69 -3.38 -16.11
N ASN A 166 -2.27 -3.84 -14.94
CA ASN A 166 -3.19 -4.05 -13.80
C ASN A 166 -3.92 -2.76 -13.42
N TYR A 167 -3.19 -1.65 -13.26
CA TYR A 167 -3.77 -0.34 -12.92
C TYR A 167 -4.81 0.10 -13.96
N LEU A 168 -4.49 -0.01 -15.26
CA LEU A 168 -5.41 0.36 -16.34
C LEU A 168 -6.65 -0.54 -16.36
N LEU A 169 -6.48 -1.84 -16.12
CA LEU A 169 -7.60 -2.78 -16.05
C LEU A 169 -8.54 -2.45 -14.88
N VAL A 170 -8.00 -2.12 -13.71
CA VAL A 170 -8.82 -1.68 -12.57
C VAL A 170 -9.62 -0.44 -12.94
N LEU A 171 -8.97 0.61 -13.51
CA LEU A 171 -9.68 1.82 -13.95
C LEU A 171 -10.80 1.56 -14.95
N VAL A 172 -10.56 0.65 -15.92
CA VAL A 172 -11.58 0.28 -16.91
C VAL A 172 -12.73 -0.46 -16.25
N PHE A 173 -12.41 -1.36 -15.33
CA PHE A 173 -13.41 -2.18 -14.65
C PHE A 173 -14.28 -1.33 -13.73
N ASP A 174 -13.72 -0.42 -12.96
CA ASP A 174 -14.49 0.51 -12.10
C ASP A 174 -15.45 1.37 -12.93
N ARG A 175 -15.04 1.80 -14.13
CA ARG A 175 -15.93 2.54 -15.03
C ARG A 175 -17.07 1.71 -15.61
N LEU A 176 -16.84 0.43 -15.88
CA LEU A 176 -17.84 -0.48 -16.46
C LEU A 176 -18.88 -0.91 -15.44
N ASP A 177 -18.48 -1.12 -14.19
CA ASP A 177 -19.37 -1.62 -13.13
C ASP A 177 -20.14 -0.50 -12.41
N GLY A 178 -19.75 0.75 -12.57
CA GLY A 178 -20.41 1.91 -11.96
C GLY A 178 -20.35 1.96 -10.43
N THR A 179 -19.58 1.05 -9.82
CA THR A 179 -19.38 0.98 -8.37
C THR A 179 -17.87 0.93 -8.06
N PRO A 180 -17.30 1.96 -7.39
CA PRO A 180 -15.90 1.97 -7.02
C PRO A 180 -15.50 0.94 -5.94
N ASP A 181 -16.47 0.24 -5.31
CA ASP A 181 -16.28 -0.38 -4.01
C ASP A 181 -15.96 -1.89 -4.01
N GLU A 182 -16.16 -2.63 -5.10
CA GLU A 182 -16.05 -4.10 -5.04
C GLU A 182 -14.63 -4.64 -5.28
N ALA A 183 -13.78 -3.92 -6.03
CA ALA A 183 -12.41 -4.37 -6.27
C ALA A 183 -11.54 -4.22 -5.00
N GLU A 184 -11.72 -3.16 -4.24
CA GLU A 184 -11.01 -2.90 -3.00
C GLU A 184 -11.50 -3.83 -1.87
N ASN A 185 -12.80 -4.08 -1.79
CA ASN A 185 -13.40 -5.03 -0.84
C ASN A 185 -13.02 -6.49 -1.11
N SER A 186 -12.78 -6.88 -2.36
CA SER A 186 -12.32 -8.25 -2.68
C SER A 186 -10.86 -8.51 -2.27
N CYS A 187 -10.06 -7.45 -2.08
CA CYS A 187 -8.72 -7.55 -1.50
C CYS A 187 -8.74 -7.51 0.04
N ALA A 188 -9.82 -7.03 0.63
CA ALA A 188 -10.01 -6.90 2.07
C ALA A 188 -10.68 -8.12 2.73
N GLU A 189 -10.95 -9.21 1.96
CA GLU A 189 -11.43 -10.45 2.56
C GLU A 189 -10.37 -10.96 3.55
N GLU A 190 -10.64 -10.74 4.84
CA GLU A 190 -9.83 -11.28 5.92
C GLU A 190 -9.75 -12.78 5.74
N ALA A 191 -8.54 -13.27 5.44
CA ALA A 191 -8.32 -14.70 5.33
C ALA A 191 -8.70 -15.36 6.68
N PRO A 192 -9.39 -16.51 6.65
CA PRO A 192 -9.71 -17.23 7.86
C PRO A 192 -8.43 -17.46 8.67
N ARG A 193 -8.53 -17.35 10.01
CA ARG A 193 -7.37 -17.49 10.91
C ARG A 193 -6.64 -18.81 10.64
N PRO A 194 -5.31 -18.76 10.47
CA PRO A 194 -4.55 -19.96 10.17
C PRO A 194 -4.52 -20.88 11.41
N ASN A 195 -4.83 -22.15 11.20
CA ASN A 195 -4.87 -23.17 12.25
C ASN A 195 -3.68 -24.14 12.19
N THR A 196 -2.89 -24.11 11.10
CA THR A 196 -1.72 -24.97 10.91
C THR A 196 -0.47 -24.14 10.66
N PRO A 197 0.74 -24.67 10.97
CA PRO A 197 2.01 -23.95 10.67
C PRO A 197 2.15 -23.54 9.21
N THR A 198 1.69 -24.39 8.29
CA THR A 198 1.71 -24.10 6.85
C THR A 198 0.76 -22.94 6.49
N GLN A 199 -0.45 -22.90 7.06
CA GLN A 199 -1.39 -21.80 6.85
C GLN A 199 -0.86 -20.50 7.45
N TRP A 200 -0.15 -20.58 8.61
CA TRP A 200 0.53 -19.44 9.19
C TRP A 200 1.63 -18.90 8.28
N ALA A 201 2.45 -19.77 7.68
CA ALA A 201 3.48 -19.35 6.74
C ALA A 201 2.89 -18.66 5.50
N ILE A 202 1.82 -19.21 4.93
CA ILE A 202 1.11 -18.62 3.80
C ILE A 202 0.48 -17.26 4.18
N TYR A 203 -0.13 -17.16 5.37
CA TYR A 203 -0.71 -15.92 5.87
C TYR A 203 0.35 -14.83 6.04
N VAL A 204 1.46 -15.14 6.71
CA VAL A 204 2.59 -14.20 6.91
C VAL A 204 3.18 -13.76 5.56
N LEU A 205 3.40 -14.70 4.64
CA LEU A 205 3.92 -14.38 3.30
C LEU A 205 2.97 -13.46 2.53
N ARG A 206 1.67 -13.74 2.59
CA ARG A 206 0.63 -12.92 1.97
C ARG A 206 0.61 -11.50 2.55
N GLU A 207 0.66 -11.36 3.88
CA GLU A 207 0.66 -10.04 4.53
C GLU A 207 1.96 -9.27 4.26
N LEU A 208 3.11 -9.95 4.27
CA LEU A 208 4.39 -9.33 3.87
C LEU A 208 4.37 -8.83 2.42
N MET A 209 3.74 -9.57 1.51
CA MET A 209 3.67 -9.16 0.10
C MET A 209 2.62 -8.08 -0.16
N ARG A 210 1.60 -7.95 0.69
CA ARG A 210 0.49 -7.01 0.49
C ARG A 210 0.65 -5.72 1.29
N ALA A 211 0.72 -5.83 2.61
CA ALA A 211 0.69 -4.68 3.50
C ALA A 211 2.08 -4.25 3.98
N ASP A 212 2.96 -5.22 4.22
CA ASP A 212 4.28 -5.02 4.80
C ASP A 212 5.41 -5.16 3.76
N PHE A 213 5.11 -4.97 2.46
CA PHE A 213 6.08 -5.11 1.38
C PHE A 213 7.34 -4.27 1.59
N CYS A 214 7.21 -3.08 2.19
CA CYS A 214 8.35 -2.24 2.50
C CYS A 214 9.36 -2.89 3.47
N PHE A 215 8.89 -3.73 4.42
CA PHE A 215 9.79 -4.46 5.32
C PHE A 215 10.48 -5.62 4.61
N LEU A 216 9.80 -6.28 3.67
CA LEU A 216 10.43 -7.28 2.80
C LEU A 216 11.54 -6.63 1.97
N VAL A 217 11.27 -5.46 1.37
CA VAL A 217 12.29 -4.68 0.64
C VAL A 217 13.46 -4.33 1.54
N LEU A 218 13.20 -3.85 2.77
CA LEU A 218 14.26 -3.52 3.72
C LEU A 218 15.08 -4.74 4.12
N LEU A 219 14.45 -5.87 4.41
CA LEU A 219 15.14 -7.11 4.75
C LEU A 219 16.04 -7.58 3.60
N LEU A 220 15.51 -7.58 2.37
CA LEU A 220 16.28 -7.95 1.19
C LEU A 220 17.42 -6.97 0.91
N ALA A 221 17.21 -5.66 1.14
CA ALA A 221 18.27 -4.66 0.99
C ALA A 221 19.43 -4.91 1.97
N LEU A 222 19.13 -5.20 3.24
CA LEU A 222 20.13 -5.50 4.26
C LEU A 222 20.87 -6.82 3.97
N ALA A 223 20.21 -7.78 3.32
CA ALA A 223 20.79 -9.07 2.92
C ALA A 223 21.46 -9.04 1.53
N ASP A 224 21.59 -7.86 0.89
CA ASP A 224 22.08 -7.71 -0.51
C ASP A 224 21.29 -8.54 -1.53
N GLY A 225 19.99 -8.75 -1.24
CA GLY A 225 19.09 -9.62 -1.99
C GLY A 225 17.99 -8.88 -2.78
N LEU A 226 18.09 -7.56 -3.00
CA LEU A 226 17.06 -6.78 -3.72
C LEU A 226 16.79 -7.31 -5.13
N TRP A 227 17.79 -7.91 -5.78
CA TRP A 227 17.65 -8.50 -7.11
C TRP A 227 16.61 -9.62 -7.18
N LEU A 228 16.30 -10.28 -6.06
CA LEU A 228 15.25 -11.32 -5.98
C LEU A 228 13.86 -10.75 -6.30
N LEU A 229 13.66 -9.46 -6.06
CA LEU A 229 12.39 -8.78 -6.39
C LEU A 229 12.17 -8.68 -7.90
N LEU A 230 13.23 -8.68 -8.73
CA LEU A 230 13.10 -8.52 -10.17
C LEU A 230 12.41 -9.71 -10.84
N PRO A 231 12.86 -10.97 -10.70
CA PRO A 231 12.13 -12.11 -11.26
C PRO A 231 10.77 -12.31 -10.60
N ALA A 232 10.66 -12.09 -9.28
CA ALA A 232 9.40 -12.20 -8.56
C ALA A 232 8.38 -11.16 -9.07
N GLY A 233 8.78 -9.90 -9.25
CA GLY A 233 7.94 -8.84 -9.78
C GLY A 233 7.59 -9.04 -11.25
N ALA A 234 8.57 -9.45 -12.08
CA ALA A 234 8.33 -9.69 -13.51
C ALA A 234 7.29 -10.77 -13.76
N VAL A 235 7.30 -11.87 -13.00
CA VAL A 235 6.31 -12.96 -13.10
C VAL A 235 5.04 -12.59 -12.33
N GLY A 236 5.17 -12.14 -11.08
CA GLY A 236 4.05 -11.86 -10.19
C GLY A 236 3.08 -10.81 -10.76
N ALA A 237 3.61 -9.74 -11.35
CA ALA A 237 2.78 -8.71 -11.97
C ALA A 237 1.95 -9.25 -13.14
N GLN A 238 2.51 -10.18 -13.96
CA GLN A 238 1.76 -10.78 -15.05
C GLN A 238 0.66 -11.72 -14.54
N VAL A 239 0.98 -12.56 -13.56
CA VAL A 239 0.00 -13.47 -12.94
C VAL A 239 -1.15 -12.69 -12.31
N TYR A 240 -0.86 -11.55 -11.68
CA TYR A 240 -1.87 -10.76 -10.96
C TYR A 240 -2.95 -10.20 -11.90
N TRP A 241 -2.58 -9.50 -12.99
CA TRP A 241 -3.57 -8.95 -13.91
C TRP A 241 -4.29 -10.05 -14.70
N MET A 242 -3.62 -11.17 -15.03
CA MET A 242 -4.29 -12.31 -15.67
C MET A 242 -5.33 -12.93 -14.74
N ALA A 243 -5.00 -13.11 -13.44
CA ALA A 243 -5.95 -13.60 -12.46
C ALA A 243 -7.17 -12.67 -12.30
N LEU A 244 -6.95 -11.34 -12.35
CA LEU A 244 -8.03 -10.35 -12.33
C LEU A 244 -8.99 -10.53 -13.53
N CYS A 245 -8.45 -10.69 -14.74
CA CYS A 245 -9.25 -10.94 -15.94
C CYS A 245 -10.04 -12.26 -15.85
N VAL A 246 -9.41 -13.33 -15.36
CA VAL A 246 -10.08 -14.65 -15.21
C VAL A 246 -11.21 -14.56 -14.17
N LYS A 247 -10.97 -13.89 -13.02
CA LYS A 247 -12.01 -13.70 -12.00
C LYS A 247 -13.21 -12.97 -12.59
N ARG A 248 -12.96 -11.90 -13.34
CA ARG A 248 -14.03 -11.13 -13.97
C ARG A 248 -14.77 -11.91 -15.05
N ALA A 249 -14.06 -12.65 -15.91
CA ALA A 249 -14.69 -13.48 -16.93
C ALA A 249 -15.64 -14.53 -16.32
N ARG A 250 -15.29 -15.08 -15.16
CA ARG A 250 -16.17 -16.02 -14.44
C ARG A 250 -17.43 -15.35 -13.90
N HIS A 251 -17.33 -14.09 -13.47
CA HIS A 251 -18.48 -13.35 -12.93
C HIS A 251 -19.54 -13.06 -14.01
N TYR A 252 -19.12 -12.88 -15.26
CA TYR A 252 -20.05 -12.64 -16.38
C TYR A 252 -20.58 -13.90 -17.08
N ASN A 253 -20.02 -15.09 -16.79
CA ASN A 253 -20.43 -16.36 -17.39
C ASN A 253 -21.32 -17.22 -16.48
N ILE A 254 -21.83 -16.65 -15.36
CA ILE A 254 -22.85 -17.24 -14.50
C ILE A 254 -24.13 -16.41 -14.63
#